data_78389852dc57e948bbffb4ab4ac69725
#
_entry.id   78389852dc57e948bbffb4ab4ac69725
#
_cell.length_a   1.000
_cell.length_b   1.000
_cell.length_c   1.000
_cell.angle_alpha   90.00
_cell.angle_beta   90.00
_cell.angle_gamma   90.00
#
_symmetry.space_group_name_H-M   'P 1'
#
loop_
_entity.id
_entity.type
_entity.pdbx_description
1 polymer ?
#
loop_
_entity_poly.entity_id
_entity_poly.type
_entity_poly.pdbx_seq_one_letter_code
_entity_poly.pdbx_strand_id
1 'polypeptide(L)'
;MREVVIKTEDLVHIYPHGNKKANDNINLEIYKGDIVSIIGQNGSGKTTLVRHFNGLLRPTSGKVYLMGEDTADKSIAELSRKCGYVFQNPNHQIFCTTVRDELLVGPQNFGFTPEETKRRFDEVVELMNLGDILDKHPMTLDYTTKKVVTIGSVLIFNPEVLIMDEPTGGLDEPGREMLSKTINLVHDEGHTVIIISHDMDYVAENSKRVIMMAQAHVLADESPETIFLNKDLCKLAQIEPPQITALEMAVTGRKDNLCLSVNDFVKRYSK
;
A
#
# COMPACT_ATOMS: atom_id res chain seq x y z
N MET A 1 14.73 20.05 1.05
CA MET A 1 14.50 18.93 0.08
C MET A 1 13.72 17.87 0.85
N ARG A 2 12.72 17.23 0.23
CA ARG A 2 12.03 16.09 0.84
C ARG A 2 12.99 14.89 0.89
N GLU A 3 12.97 14.12 1.98
CA GLU A 3 13.80 12.93 2.15
C GLU A 3 13.27 11.79 1.27
N VAL A 4 14.11 11.21 0.41
CA VAL A 4 13.76 10.08 -0.45
C VAL A 4 13.93 8.79 0.35
N VAL A 5 12.86 8.00 0.50
CA VAL A 5 12.89 6.71 1.20
C VAL A 5 12.99 5.53 0.24
N ILE A 6 12.43 5.64 -0.97
CA ILE A 6 12.58 4.64 -2.02
C ILE A 6 12.98 5.34 -3.31
N LYS A 7 13.97 4.77 -4.01
CA LYS A 7 14.39 5.22 -5.33
C LYS A 7 14.63 4.02 -6.24
N THR A 8 14.17 4.10 -7.48
CA THR A 8 14.53 3.15 -8.52
C THR A 8 15.25 3.85 -9.65
N GLU A 9 16.29 3.21 -10.19
CA GLU A 9 17.07 3.69 -11.31
C GLU A 9 17.11 2.62 -12.41
N ASP A 10 16.52 2.94 -13.55
CA ASP A 10 16.42 2.10 -14.75
C ASP A 10 15.99 0.66 -14.43
N LEU A 11 15.05 0.51 -13.46
CA LEU A 11 14.62 -0.79 -12.97
C LEU A 11 13.94 -1.59 -14.08
N VAL A 12 14.49 -2.77 -14.36
CA VAL A 12 13.91 -3.78 -15.25
C VAL A 12 13.73 -5.09 -14.50
N HIS A 13 12.56 -5.73 -14.67
CA HIS A 13 12.33 -7.09 -14.17
C HIS A 13 11.71 -7.98 -15.23
N ILE A 14 12.34 -9.14 -15.44
CA ILE A 14 11.88 -10.22 -16.33
C ILE A 14 11.84 -11.51 -15.52
N TYR A 15 10.68 -12.17 -15.47
CA TYR A 15 10.55 -13.46 -14.78
C TYR A 15 11.25 -14.58 -15.57
N PRO A 16 11.87 -15.58 -14.88
CA PRO A 16 12.70 -16.62 -15.50
C PRO A 16 12.02 -17.45 -16.61
N HIS A 17 10.70 -17.55 -16.58
CA HIS A 17 9.92 -18.33 -17.55
C HIS A 17 9.13 -17.47 -18.53
N GLY A 18 9.45 -16.16 -18.64
CA GLY A 18 8.77 -15.22 -19.51
C GLY A 18 9.75 -14.32 -20.25
N ASN A 19 9.45 -14.03 -21.53
CA ASN A 19 10.20 -13.01 -22.29
C ASN A 19 9.62 -11.60 -22.11
N LYS A 20 8.51 -11.48 -21.37
CA LYS A 20 7.83 -10.19 -21.16
C LYS A 20 8.38 -9.51 -19.91
N LYS A 21 8.76 -8.23 -20.07
CA LYS A 21 9.14 -7.40 -18.94
C LYS A 21 7.93 -7.16 -18.05
N ALA A 22 8.08 -7.38 -16.77
CA ALA A 22 7.08 -7.03 -15.75
C ALA A 22 7.27 -5.60 -15.23
N ASN A 23 8.51 -5.12 -15.25
CA ASN A 23 8.86 -3.70 -15.12
C ASN A 23 9.90 -3.37 -16.20
N ASP A 24 9.79 -2.20 -16.80
CA ASP A 24 10.66 -1.76 -17.88
C ASP A 24 11.07 -0.31 -17.68
N ASN A 25 12.36 -0.11 -17.37
CA ASN A 25 12.99 1.19 -17.21
C ASN A 25 12.23 2.12 -16.21
N ILE A 26 11.91 1.59 -15.01
CA ILE A 26 11.20 2.35 -13.99
C ILE A 26 12.20 3.24 -13.23
N ASN A 27 11.97 4.53 -13.31
CA ASN A 27 12.65 5.57 -12.54
C ASN A 27 11.62 6.25 -11.66
N LEU A 28 11.73 6.09 -10.32
CA LEU A 28 10.74 6.53 -9.35
C LEU A 28 11.41 6.96 -8.06
N GLU A 29 10.87 7.99 -7.42
CA GLU A 29 11.23 8.39 -6.05
C GLU A 29 9.98 8.46 -5.18
N ILE A 30 10.00 7.86 -3.99
CA ILE A 30 8.96 7.99 -2.97
C ILE A 30 9.59 8.68 -1.77
N TYR A 31 8.89 9.65 -1.22
CA TYR A 31 9.40 10.50 -0.15
C TYR A 31 8.83 10.10 1.21
N LYS A 32 9.59 10.37 2.25
CA LYS A 32 9.17 10.14 3.64
C LYS A 32 7.86 10.86 3.94
N GLY A 33 6.94 10.14 4.59
CA GLY A 33 5.62 10.64 4.94
C GLY A 33 4.66 10.80 3.75
N ASP A 34 4.94 10.18 2.58
CA ASP A 34 3.95 10.12 1.51
C ASP A 34 2.87 9.07 1.82
N ILE A 35 1.62 9.33 1.42
CA ILE A 35 0.60 8.32 1.17
C ILE A 35 0.47 8.22 -0.34
N VAL A 36 0.98 7.13 -0.91
CA VAL A 36 1.07 6.90 -2.35
C VAL A 36 0.24 5.69 -2.75
N SER A 37 -0.65 5.84 -3.71
CA SER A 37 -1.28 4.68 -4.35
C SER A 37 -0.63 4.36 -5.68
N ILE A 38 -0.37 3.07 -5.92
CA ILE A 38 0.08 2.54 -7.21
C ILE A 38 -1.10 1.85 -7.87
N ILE A 39 -1.57 2.39 -8.98
CA ILE A 39 -2.76 1.93 -9.70
C ILE A 39 -2.41 1.44 -11.11
N GLY A 40 -3.31 0.68 -11.72
CA GLY A 40 -3.14 0.13 -13.08
C GLY A 40 -3.87 -1.18 -13.22
N GLN A 41 -4.09 -1.61 -14.46
CA GLN A 41 -4.75 -2.89 -14.73
C GLN A 41 -3.95 -4.09 -14.17
N ASN A 42 -4.61 -5.24 -14.08
CA ASN A 42 -3.94 -6.49 -13.71
C ASN A 42 -2.84 -6.81 -14.72
N GLY A 43 -1.66 -7.19 -14.19
CA GLY A 43 -0.48 -7.46 -15.03
C GLY A 43 0.28 -6.21 -15.49
N SER A 44 -0.03 -5.01 -15.01
CA SER A 44 0.73 -3.79 -15.33
C SER A 44 2.10 -3.70 -14.65
N GLY A 45 2.38 -4.58 -13.66
CA GLY A 45 3.68 -4.63 -12.98
C GLY A 45 3.71 -4.08 -11.56
N LYS A 46 2.58 -3.62 -10.99
CA LYS A 46 2.49 -3.01 -9.64
C LYS A 46 3.10 -3.85 -8.53
N THR A 47 2.55 -5.05 -8.33
CA THR A 47 3.04 -5.98 -7.29
C THR A 47 4.50 -6.37 -7.51
N THR A 48 4.92 -6.51 -8.78
CA THR A 48 6.34 -6.75 -9.11
C THR A 48 7.20 -5.58 -8.67
N LEU A 49 6.79 -4.34 -8.98
CA LEU A 49 7.51 -3.13 -8.60
C LEU A 49 7.72 -3.03 -7.08
N VAL A 50 6.65 -3.13 -6.29
CA VAL A 50 6.77 -2.95 -4.83
C VAL A 50 7.55 -4.07 -4.14
N ARG A 51 7.57 -5.28 -4.71
CA ARG A 51 8.38 -6.39 -4.18
C ARG A 51 9.89 -6.18 -4.34
N HIS A 52 10.31 -5.25 -5.17
CA HIS A 52 11.72 -4.83 -5.21
C HIS A 52 12.07 -3.90 -4.05
N PHE A 53 11.12 -3.12 -3.53
CA PHE A 53 11.37 -2.14 -2.47
C PHE A 53 11.81 -2.80 -1.15
N ASN A 54 11.27 -3.97 -0.84
CA ASN A 54 11.64 -4.75 0.35
C ASN A 54 12.53 -5.96 0.05
N GLY A 55 13.05 -6.07 -1.18
CA GLY A 55 13.99 -7.11 -1.58
C GLY A 55 13.38 -8.50 -1.81
N LEU A 56 12.04 -8.66 -1.77
CA LEU A 56 11.37 -9.92 -2.14
C LEU A 56 11.62 -10.31 -3.59
N LEU A 57 11.87 -9.33 -4.47
CA LEU A 57 12.39 -9.54 -5.81
C LEU A 57 13.69 -8.77 -6.01
N ARG A 58 14.57 -9.31 -6.83
CA ARG A 58 15.78 -8.64 -7.29
C ARG A 58 15.57 -8.17 -8.72
N PRO A 59 16.04 -6.97 -9.09
CA PRO A 59 15.95 -6.49 -10.46
C PRO A 59 16.78 -7.37 -11.40
N THR A 60 16.32 -7.52 -12.64
CA THR A 60 17.11 -8.12 -13.73
C THR A 60 18.23 -7.18 -14.17
N SER A 61 17.92 -5.86 -14.19
CA SER A 61 18.89 -4.77 -14.37
C SER A 61 18.35 -3.49 -13.72
N GLY A 62 19.22 -2.48 -13.61
CA GLY A 62 18.92 -1.27 -12.86
C GLY A 62 19.15 -1.47 -11.35
N LYS A 63 18.72 -0.47 -10.55
CA LYS A 63 18.94 -0.45 -9.11
C LYS A 63 17.71 -0.01 -8.35
N VAL A 64 17.64 -0.47 -7.09
CA VAL A 64 16.62 -0.07 -6.13
C VAL A 64 17.29 0.30 -4.83
N TYR A 65 16.94 1.45 -4.32
CA TYR A 65 17.46 1.96 -3.06
C TYR A 65 16.33 2.10 -2.04
N LEU A 66 16.58 1.63 -0.83
CA LEU A 66 15.75 1.86 0.34
C LEU A 66 16.55 2.71 1.33
N MET A 67 16.07 3.93 1.62
CA MET A 67 16.77 4.91 2.48
C MET A 67 18.22 5.16 2.08
N GLY A 68 18.45 5.29 0.77
CA GLY A 68 19.77 5.53 0.19
C GLY A 68 20.71 4.32 0.13
N GLU A 69 20.30 3.16 0.67
CA GLU A 69 21.08 1.91 0.61
C GLU A 69 20.61 1.05 -0.57
N ASP A 70 21.55 0.54 -1.39
CA ASP A 70 21.22 -0.38 -2.48
C ASP A 70 20.64 -1.68 -1.92
N THR A 71 19.43 -2.04 -2.33
CA THR A 71 18.76 -3.26 -1.85
C THR A 71 19.51 -4.53 -2.24
N ALA A 72 20.34 -4.50 -3.30
CA ALA A 72 21.13 -5.65 -3.73
C ALA A 72 22.15 -6.11 -2.66
N ASP A 73 22.64 -5.16 -1.85
CA ASP A 73 23.67 -5.41 -0.84
C ASP A 73 23.10 -5.84 0.52
N LYS A 74 21.78 -5.97 0.64
CA LYS A 74 21.08 -6.25 1.90
C LYS A 74 20.33 -7.57 1.85
N SER A 75 20.20 -8.22 3.00
CA SER A 75 19.31 -9.36 3.18
C SER A 75 17.84 -8.94 3.19
N ILE A 76 16.96 -9.89 2.88
CA ILE A 76 15.50 -9.64 2.97
C ILE A 76 15.10 -9.25 4.41
N ALA A 77 15.72 -9.87 5.41
CA ALA A 77 15.44 -9.57 6.82
C ALA A 77 15.78 -8.13 7.20
N GLU A 78 16.93 -7.60 6.74
CA GLU A 78 17.32 -6.19 6.96
C GLU A 78 16.35 -5.23 6.27
N LEU A 79 15.98 -5.54 5.02
CA LEU A 79 15.04 -4.70 4.25
C LEU A 79 13.62 -4.74 4.83
N SER A 80 13.13 -5.92 5.23
CA SER A 80 11.79 -6.09 5.81
C SER A 80 11.61 -5.33 7.13
N ARG A 81 12.68 -5.14 7.90
CA ARG A 81 12.66 -4.33 9.12
C ARG A 81 12.35 -2.87 8.85
N LYS A 82 12.81 -2.34 7.71
CA LYS A 82 12.63 -0.94 7.28
C LYS A 82 11.38 -0.76 6.42
N CYS A 83 11.04 -1.77 5.63
CA CYS A 83 9.94 -1.74 4.66
C CYS A 83 9.04 -2.96 4.84
N GLY A 84 8.00 -2.78 5.64
CA GLY A 84 7.00 -3.79 5.93
C GLY A 84 6.07 -4.04 4.75
N TYR A 85 5.59 -5.27 4.61
CA TYR A 85 4.70 -5.68 3.52
C TYR A 85 3.50 -6.44 4.05
N VAL A 86 2.30 -5.95 3.74
CA VAL A 86 1.02 -6.61 4.04
C VAL A 86 0.49 -7.24 2.76
N PHE A 87 0.30 -8.57 2.78
CA PHE A 87 -0.14 -9.32 1.61
C PHE A 87 -1.64 -9.11 1.33
N GLN A 88 -2.01 -9.22 0.06
CA GLN A 88 -3.39 -9.12 -0.40
C GLN A 88 -4.33 -10.07 0.36
N ASN A 89 -3.93 -11.34 0.48
CA ASN A 89 -4.70 -12.35 1.21
C ASN A 89 -4.09 -12.59 2.59
N PRO A 90 -4.78 -12.25 3.69
CA PRO A 90 -4.26 -12.44 5.03
C PRO A 90 -3.92 -13.90 5.37
N ASN A 91 -4.60 -14.87 4.75
CA ASN A 91 -4.29 -16.28 4.97
C ASN A 91 -2.91 -16.72 4.45
N HIS A 92 -2.26 -15.91 3.59
CA HIS A 92 -0.89 -16.16 3.13
C HIS A 92 0.17 -15.59 4.08
N GLN A 93 -0.24 -14.76 5.03
CA GLN A 93 0.67 -14.12 5.99
C GLN A 93 0.54 -14.76 7.38
N ILE A 94 -0.67 -15.10 7.80
CA ILE A 94 -0.96 -15.66 9.13
C ILE A 94 -0.54 -17.13 9.18
N PHE A 95 0.25 -17.48 10.20
CA PHE A 95 0.70 -18.88 10.42
C PHE A 95 0.77 -19.31 11.89
N CYS A 96 0.57 -18.40 12.86
CA CYS A 96 0.56 -18.72 14.27
C CYS A 96 -0.80 -19.23 14.77
N THR A 97 -0.81 -19.85 15.94
CA THR A 97 -2.01 -20.42 16.56
C THR A 97 -2.82 -19.42 17.35
N THR A 98 -2.22 -18.30 17.76
CA THR A 98 -2.93 -17.19 18.43
C THR A 98 -2.59 -15.86 17.77
N VAL A 99 -3.49 -14.87 17.89
CA VAL A 99 -3.23 -13.49 17.45
C VAL A 99 -2.01 -12.91 18.19
N ARG A 100 -1.90 -13.20 19.47
CA ARG A 100 -0.75 -12.78 20.30
C ARG A 100 0.57 -13.27 19.70
N ASP A 101 0.68 -14.56 19.40
CA ASP A 101 1.90 -15.14 18.83
C ASP A 101 2.20 -14.54 17.45
N GLU A 102 1.16 -14.32 16.61
CA GLU A 102 1.29 -13.71 15.31
C GLU A 102 1.90 -12.30 15.39
N LEU A 103 1.48 -11.50 16.37
CA LEU A 103 2.05 -10.19 16.61
C LEU A 103 3.50 -10.26 17.11
N LEU A 104 3.86 -11.27 17.89
CA LEU A 104 5.18 -11.39 18.51
C LEU A 104 6.27 -11.95 17.59
N VAL A 105 5.93 -12.53 16.44
CA VAL A 105 6.91 -13.09 15.49
C VAL A 105 7.93 -12.05 15.02
N GLY A 106 7.46 -10.85 14.66
CA GLY A 106 8.35 -9.79 14.20
C GLY A 106 9.39 -9.38 15.25
N PRO A 107 8.97 -8.95 16.45
CA PRO A 107 9.87 -8.61 17.54
C PRO A 107 10.88 -9.72 17.89
N GLN A 108 10.44 -10.97 17.95
CA GLN A 108 11.32 -12.11 18.23
C GLN A 108 12.40 -12.30 17.16
N ASN A 109 12.01 -12.25 15.87
CA ASN A 109 12.93 -12.43 14.75
C ASN A 109 13.91 -11.26 14.60
N PHE A 110 13.50 -10.05 14.97
CA PHE A 110 14.34 -8.86 14.89
C PHE A 110 15.15 -8.60 16.16
N GLY A 111 15.05 -9.47 17.17
CA GLY A 111 15.85 -9.42 18.39
C GLY A 111 15.52 -8.21 19.27
N PHE A 112 14.26 -7.84 19.37
CA PHE A 112 13.81 -6.77 20.30
C PHE A 112 14.03 -7.20 21.74
N THR A 113 14.35 -6.23 22.62
CA THR A 113 14.40 -6.49 24.04
C THR A 113 13.00 -6.81 24.59
N PRO A 114 12.88 -7.50 25.73
CA PRO A 114 11.58 -7.75 26.37
C PRO A 114 10.78 -6.46 26.61
N GLU A 115 11.44 -5.39 27.02
CA GLU A 115 10.84 -4.08 27.31
C GLU A 115 10.32 -3.43 26.03
N GLU A 116 11.13 -3.45 24.95
CA GLU A 116 10.74 -2.92 23.64
C GLU A 116 9.59 -3.73 23.05
N THR A 117 9.67 -5.06 23.13
CA THR A 117 8.60 -5.97 22.67
C THR A 117 7.29 -5.65 23.38
N LYS A 118 7.32 -5.53 24.71
CA LYS A 118 6.11 -5.23 25.48
C LYS A 118 5.54 -3.87 25.09
N ARG A 119 6.35 -2.84 25.02
CA ARG A 119 5.92 -1.49 24.65
C ARG A 119 5.25 -1.48 23.27
N ARG A 120 5.91 -2.04 22.25
CA ARG A 120 5.37 -2.09 20.89
C ARG A 120 4.12 -2.95 20.77
N PHE A 121 4.07 -4.07 21.53
CA PHE A 121 2.90 -4.92 21.58
C PHE A 121 1.69 -4.19 22.16
N ASP A 122 1.86 -3.52 23.30
CA ASP A 122 0.78 -2.76 23.93
C ASP A 122 0.29 -1.63 23.02
N GLU A 123 1.19 -0.87 22.39
CA GLU A 123 0.87 0.20 21.43
C GLU A 123 0.06 -0.33 20.23
N VAL A 124 0.49 -1.41 19.59
CA VAL A 124 -0.22 -1.99 18.43
C VAL A 124 -1.55 -2.61 18.81
N VAL A 125 -1.62 -3.31 19.95
CA VAL A 125 -2.87 -3.90 20.45
C VAL A 125 -3.91 -2.83 20.71
N GLU A 126 -3.52 -1.71 21.31
CA GLU A 126 -4.41 -0.57 21.56
C GLU A 126 -4.82 0.10 20.23
N LEU A 127 -3.84 0.45 19.37
CA LEU A 127 -4.05 1.12 18.09
C LEU A 127 -5.03 0.34 17.18
N MET A 128 -4.86 -1.00 17.13
CA MET A 128 -5.61 -1.87 16.23
C MET A 128 -6.83 -2.50 16.92
N ASN A 129 -7.10 -2.15 18.20
CA ASN A 129 -8.19 -2.70 19.01
C ASN A 129 -8.24 -4.24 19.03
N LEU A 130 -7.10 -4.88 19.27
CA LEU A 130 -6.95 -6.33 19.22
C LEU A 130 -7.11 -7.03 20.58
N GLY A 131 -7.29 -6.29 21.68
CA GLY A 131 -7.26 -6.82 23.06
C GLY A 131 -8.12 -8.05 23.28
N ASP A 132 -9.38 -8.04 22.81
CA ASP A 132 -10.38 -9.09 23.06
C ASP A 132 -10.16 -10.37 22.23
N ILE A 133 -9.23 -10.34 21.29
CA ILE A 133 -9.00 -11.46 20.36
C ILE A 133 -7.59 -12.06 20.45
N LEU A 134 -6.74 -11.56 21.35
CA LEU A 134 -5.33 -11.96 21.46
C LEU A 134 -5.11 -13.47 21.57
N ASP A 135 -5.96 -14.15 22.32
CA ASP A 135 -5.86 -15.57 22.59
C ASP A 135 -6.69 -16.44 21.62
N LYS A 136 -7.38 -15.80 20.64
CA LYS A 136 -8.11 -16.52 19.59
C LYS A 136 -7.17 -17.04 18.52
N HIS A 137 -7.57 -18.16 17.90
CA HIS A 137 -6.91 -18.67 16.71
C HIS A 137 -7.25 -17.77 15.52
N PRO A 138 -6.27 -17.18 14.82
CA PRO A 138 -6.54 -16.20 13.76
C PRO A 138 -7.44 -16.73 12.64
N MET A 139 -7.35 -18.02 12.32
CA MET A 139 -8.18 -18.62 11.27
C MET A 139 -9.67 -18.68 11.60
N THR A 140 -10.06 -18.48 12.87
CA THR A 140 -11.47 -18.41 13.29
C THR A 140 -12.08 -17.02 13.16
N LEU A 141 -11.25 -16.02 12.88
CA LEU A 141 -11.67 -14.62 12.72
C LEU A 141 -12.29 -14.41 11.34
N ASP A 142 -13.15 -13.40 11.22
CA ASP A 142 -13.62 -12.92 9.92
C ASP A 142 -12.48 -12.31 9.08
N TYR A 143 -12.76 -12.10 7.79
CA TYR A 143 -11.74 -11.67 6.86
C TYR A 143 -11.18 -10.26 7.17
N THR A 144 -12.03 -9.34 7.59
CA THR A 144 -11.65 -7.97 7.96
C THR A 144 -10.75 -7.98 9.18
N THR A 145 -11.12 -8.71 10.23
CA THR A 145 -10.31 -8.84 11.44
C THR A 145 -8.96 -9.50 11.16
N LYS A 146 -8.91 -10.52 10.28
CA LYS A 146 -7.62 -11.08 9.82
C LYS A 146 -6.72 -10.04 9.16
N LYS A 147 -7.27 -9.16 8.33
CA LYS A 147 -6.48 -8.06 7.73
C LYS A 147 -5.92 -7.12 8.78
N VAL A 148 -6.71 -6.77 9.79
CA VAL A 148 -6.22 -5.95 10.91
C VAL A 148 -5.07 -6.63 11.63
N VAL A 149 -5.19 -7.93 11.91
CA VAL A 149 -4.11 -8.70 12.53
C VAL A 149 -2.84 -8.69 11.67
N THR A 150 -2.97 -8.87 10.34
CA THR A 150 -1.79 -8.82 9.44
C THR A 150 -1.15 -7.44 9.35
N ILE A 151 -1.93 -6.35 9.41
CA ILE A 151 -1.38 -5.00 9.50
C ILE A 151 -0.66 -4.82 10.83
N GLY A 152 -1.28 -5.22 11.96
CA GLY A 152 -0.68 -5.15 13.29
C GLY A 152 0.64 -5.93 13.40
N SER A 153 0.70 -7.14 12.81
CA SER A 153 1.93 -7.97 12.81
C SER A 153 3.10 -7.34 12.04
N VAL A 154 2.81 -6.42 11.12
CA VAL A 154 3.84 -5.63 10.43
C VAL A 154 4.15 -4.35 11.19
N LEU A 155 3.15 -3.65 11.72
CA LEU A 155 3.35 -2.38 12.44
C LEU A 155 4.14 -2.54 13.73
N ILE A 156 4.11 -3.72 14.36
CA ILE A 156 4.74 -3.96 15.65
C ILE A 156 6.26 -3.72 15.62
N PHE A 157 6.92 -3.95 14.50
CA PHE A 157 8.36 -3.65 14.35
C PHE A 157 8.66 -2.26 13.79
N ASN A 158 7.65 -1.40 13.67
CA ASN A 158 7.77 0.02 13.36
C ASN A 158 8.52 0.30 12.06
N PRO A 159 8.11 -0.27 10.91
CA PRO A 159 8.82 -0.06 9.64
C PRO A 159 8.64 1.40 9.20
N GLU A 160 9.65 2.00 8.60
CA GLU A 160 9.56 3.38 8.08
C GLU A 160 8.69 3.49 6.83
N VAL A 161 8.56 2.37 6.09
CA VAL A 161 7.68 2.25 4.92
C VAL A 161 6.74 1.06 5.13
N LEU A 162 5.45 1.27 4.95
CA LEU A 162 4.42 0.23 4.97
C LEU A 162 3.83 0.06 3.57
N ILE A 163 4.00 -1.11 2.98
CA ILE A 163 3.38 -1.49 1.71
C ILE A 163 2.16 -2.35 1.98
N MET A 164 1.03 -1.99 1.39
CA MET A 164 -0.21 -2.77 1.44
C MET A 164 -0.65 -3.15 0.02
N ASP A 165 -0.66 -4.46 -0.26
CA ASP A 165 -1.06 -4.98 -1.56
C ASP A 165 -2.56 -5.32 -1.53
N GLU A 166 -3.38 -4.55 -2.28
CA GLU A 166 -4.83 -4.68 -2.41
C GLU A 166 -5.56 -4.77 -1.04
N PRO A 167 -5.35 -3.81 -0.13
CA PRO A 167 -5.85 -3.94 1.23
C PRO A 167 -7.39 -3.85 1.31
N THR A 168 -8.06 -3.22 0.34
CA THR A 168 -9.53 -3.08 0.30
C THR A 168 -10.25 -4.34 -0.17
N GLY A 169 -9.56 -5.27 -0.83
CA GLY A 169 -10.16 -6.48 -1.38
C GLY A 169 -10.86 -7.33 -0.31
N GLY A 170 -12.15 -7.61 -0.52
CA GLY A 170 -12.98 -8.41 0.39
C GLY A 170 -13.47 -7.68 1.64
N LEU A 171 -13.23 -6.37 1.79
CA LEU A 171 -13.78 -5.56 2.87
C LEU A 171 -15.17 -5.02 2.50
N ASP A 172 -16.05 -5.00 3.50
CA ASP A 172 -17.29 -4.21 3.48
C ASP A 172 -17.00 -2.74 3.81
N GLU A 173 -18.03 -1.89 3.78
CA GLU A 173 -17.85 -0.45 4.04
C GLU A 173 -17.29 -0.15 5.43
N PRO A 174 -17.77 -0.75 6.55
CA PRO A 174 -17.13 -0.58 7.85
C PRO A 174 -15.65 -1.00 7.87
N GLY A 175 -15.30 -2.08 7.15
CA GLY A 175 -13.92 -2.53 7.02
C GLY A 175 -13.04 -1.54 6.25
N ARG A 176 -13.56 -0.90 5.20
CA ARG A 176 -12.87 0.17 4.45
C ARG A 176 -12.64 1.41 5.31
N GLU A 177 -13.66 1.85 6.07
CA GLU A 177 -13.51 2.97 7.00
C GLU A 177 -12.44 2.69 8.06
N MET A 178 -12.43 1.48 8.62
CA MET A 178 -11.42 1.08 9.58
C MET A 178 -10.02 1.08 8.96
N LEU A 179 -9.86 0.55 7.74
CA LEU A 179 -8.59 0.58 7.01
C LEU A 179 -8.12 2.01 6.78
N SER A 180 -9.02 2.91 6.35
CA SER A 180 -8.69 4.34 6.14
C SER A 180 -8.23 5.02 7.43
N LYS A 181 -8.91 4.76 8.56
CA LYS A 181 -8.48 5.25 9.87
C LYS A 181 -7.11 4.72 10.26
N THR A 182 -6.86 3.43 10.04
CA THR A 182 -5.56 2.80 10.30
C THR A 182 -4.45 3.43 9.47
N ILE A 183 -4.66 3.64 8.17
CA ILE A 183 -3.67 4.27 7.28
C ILE A 183 -3.34 5.69 7.74
N ASN A 184 -4.36 6.47 8.11
CA ASN A 184 -4.15 7.83 8.61
C ASN A 184 -3.37 7.83 9.93
N LEU A 185 -3.71 6.96 10.88
CA LEU A 185 -2.98 6.84 12.15
C LEU A 185 -1.50 6.48 11.91
N VAL A 186 -1.23 5.50 11.06
CA VAL A 186 0.14 5.08 10.70
C VAL A 186 0.91 6.22 10.04
N HIS A 187 0.26 6.94 9.12
CA HIS A 187 0.86 8.11 8.49
C HIS A 187 1.14 9.24 9.49
N ASP A 188 0.21 9.51 10.42
CA ASP A 188 0.36 10.56 11.44
C ASP A 188 1.50 10.24 12.42
N GLU A 189 1.83 8.96 12.62
CA GLU A 189 3.02 8.51 13.34
C GLU A 189 4.33 8.69 12.53
N GLY A 190 4.25 9.18 11.30
CA GLY A 190 5.41 9.53 10.45
C GLY A 190 5.85 8.46 9.47
N HIS A 191 5.07 7.38 9.33
CA HIS A 191 5.35 6.33 8.35
C HIS A 191 5.02 6.77 6.92
N THR A 192 5.75 6.21 5.96
CA THR A 192 5.41 6.29 4.53
C THR A 192 4.49 5.12 4.18
N VAL A 193 3.35 5.39 3.55
CA VAL A 193 2.38 4.35 3.19
C VAL A 193 2.28 4.21 1.68
N ILE A 194 2.44 2.98 1.18
CA ILE A 194 2.30 2.63 -0.23
C ILE A 194 1.15 1.64 -0.36
N ILE A 195 0.14 1.98 -1.15
CA ILE A 195 -1.05 1.19 -1.36
C ILE A 195 -1.09 0.74 -2.81
N ILE A 196 -1.15 -0.56 -3.07
CA ILE A 196 -1.55 -1.05 -4.40
C ILE A 196 -3.05 -1.24 -4.36
N SER A 197 -3.78 -0.66 -5.30
CA SER A 197 -5.23 -0.86 -5.38
C SER A 197 -5.75 -0.77 -6.80
N HIS A 198 -6.84 -1.50 -7.06
CA HIS A 198 -7.71 -1.37 -8.22
C HIS A 198 -9.06 -0.70 -7.87
N ASP A 199 -9.23 -0.26 -6.63
CA ASP A 199 -10.39 0.44 -6.11
C ASP A 199 -10.18 1.95 -6.24
N MET A 200 -10.65 2.52 -7.33
CA MET A 200 -10.39 3.94 -7.65
C MET A 200 -11.13 4.90 -6.72
N ASP A 201 -12.29 4.52 -6.20
CA ASP A 201 -13.01 5.31 -5.19
C ASP A 201 -12.17 5.42 -3.92
N TYR A 202 -11.64 4.28 -3.43
CA TYR A 202 -10.76 4.25 -2.26
C TYR A 202 -9.46 5.04 -2.47
N VAL A 203 -8.82 4.88 -3.64
CA VAL A 203 -7.59 5.62 -4.00
C VAL A 203 -7.83 7.12 -4.00
N ALA A 204 -8.93 7.56 -4.60
CA ALA A 204 -9.25 8.99 -4.70
C ALA A 204 -9.47 9.65 -3.32
N GLU A 205 -10.05 8.92 -2.38
CA GLU A 205 -10.34 9.42 -1.03
C GLU A 205 -9.14 9.38 -0.08
N ASN A 206 -8.25 8.39 -0.24
CA ASN A 206 -7.22 8.09 0.76
C ASN A 206 -5.79 8.40 0.31
N SER A 207 -5.56 8.79 -0.96
CA SER A 207 -4.21 9.03 -1.47
C SER A 207 -3.98 10.50 -1.77
N LYS A 208 -2.76 10.97 -1.49
CA LYS A 208 -2.32 12.33 -1.86
C LYS A 208 -1.52 12.34 -3.17
N ARG A 209 -1.02 11.19 -3.57
CA ARG A 209 -0.21 10.98 -4.76
C ARG A 209 -0.53 9.62 -5.38
N VAL A 210 -0.61 9.57 -6.68
CA VAL A 210 -0.96 8.35 -7.43
C VAL A 210 0.07 8.11 -8.51
N ILE A 211 0.63 6.91 -8.51
CA ILE A 211 1.51 6.40 -9.55
C ILE A 211 0.69 5.46 -10.43
N MET A 212 0.46 5.84 -11.67
CA MET A 212 -0.28 5.03 -12.62
C MET A 212 0.64 4.20 -13.47
N MET A 213 0.40 2.89 -13.52
CA MET A 213 1.20 1.94 -14.30
C MET A 213 0.39 1.25 -15.40
N ALA A 214 0.98 1.12 -16.58
CA ALA A 214 0.49 0.24 -17.62
C ALA A 214 1.66 -0.35 -18.41
N GLN A 215 1.48 -1.58 -18.90
CA GLN A 215 2.45 -2.24 -19.80
C GLN A 215 3.90 -2.21 -19.27
N ALA A 216 4.07 -2.46 -17.96
CA ALA A 216 5.35 -2.46 -17.27
C ALA A 216 6.04 -1.08 -17.09
N HIS A 217 5.38 0.02 -17.42
CA HIS A 217 5.91 1.39 -17.29
C HIS A 217 5.08 2.22 -16.32
N VAL A 218 5.71 3.24 -15.72
CA VAL A 218 5.00 4.34 -15.06
C VAL A 218 4.52 5.32 -16.14
N LEU A 219 3.21 5.53 -16.19
CA LEU A 219 2.60 6.46 -17.15
C LEU A 219 2.45 7.86 -16.58
N ALA A 220 2.17 7.96 -15.29
CA ALA A 220 2.00 9.21 -14.58
C ALA A 220 2.29 9.05 -13.09
N ASP A 221 2.67 10.15 -12.45
CA ASP A 221 2.98 10.27 -11.04
C ASP A 221 2.51 11.65 -10.57
N GLU A 222 1.24 11.75 -10.16
CA GLU A 222 0.53 13.00 -9.97
C GLU A 222 -0.51 12.89 -8.83
N SER A 223 -1.24 13.98 -8.58
CA SER A 223 -2.39 13.94 -7.67
C SER A 223 -3.53 13.08 -8.23
N PRO A 224 -4.39 12.49 -7.37
CA PRO A 224 -5.58 11.76 -7.81
C PRO A 224 -6.44 12.58 -8.77
N GLU A 225 -6.62 13.86 -8.49
CA GLU A 225 -7.40 14.77 -9.34
C GLU A 225 -6.81 14.86 -10.76
N THR A 226 -5.51 15.12 -10.89
CA THR A 226 -4.83 15.20 -12.20
C THR A 226 -4.98 13.90 -12.99
N ILE A 227 -4.83 12.76 -12.32
CA ILE A 227 -4.91 11.43 -12.94
C ILE A 227 -6.33 11.14 -13.43
N PHE A 228 -7.33 11.26 -12.57
CA PHE A 228 -8.70 10.85 -12.90
C PHE A 228 -9.45 11.81 -13.84
N LEU A 229 -8.99 13.06 -13.93
CA LEU A 229 -9.48 14.01 -14.94
C LEU A 229 -8.92 13.76 -16.34
N ASN A 230 -7.80 13.08 -16.45
CA ASN A 230 -7.16 12.78 -17.73
C ASN A 230 -7.73 11.51 -18.37
N LYS A 231 -8.77 11.68 -19.18
CA LYS A 231 -9.48 10.58 -19.86
C LYS A 231 -8.57 9.72 -20.75
N ASP A 232 -7.61 10.36 -21.44
CA ASP A 232 -6.72 9.63 -22.34
C ASP A 232 -5.76 8.76 -21.55
N LEU A 233 -5.27 9.26 -20.41
CA LEU A 233 -4.42 8.53 -19.50
C LEU A 233 -5.18 7.34 -18.87
N CYS A 234 -6.40 7.58 -18.37
CA CYS A 234 -7.26 6.53 -17.83
C CYS A 234 -7.55 5.44 -18.85
N LYS A 235 -7.85 5.85 -20.10
CA LYS A 235 -8.08 4.91 -21.20
C LYS A 235 -6.82 4.09 -21.55
N LEU A 236 -5.65 4.73 -21.59
CA LEU A 236 -4.37 4.05 -21.85
C LEU A 236 -4.04 3.02 -20.75
N ALA A 237 -4.32 3.36 -19.49
CA ALA A 237 -4.13 2.47 -18.35
C ALA A 237 -5.25 1.45 -18.17
N GLN A 238 -6.33 1.55 -18.95
CA GLN A 238 -7.57 0.74 -18.83
C GLN A 238 -8.16 0.83 -17.41
N ILE A 239 -8.27 2.05 -16.91
CA ILE A 239 -8.81 2.39 -15.60
C ILE A 239 -10.02 3.31 -15.81
N GLU A 240 -11.09 3.07 -15.06
CA GLU A 240 -12.19 4.00 -14.94
C GLU A 240 -11.96 4.96 -13.76
N PRO A 241 -12.30 6.25 -13.89
CA PRO A 241 -12.25 7.16 -12.77
C PRO A 241 -13.25 6.76 -11.68
N PRO A 242 -13.16 7.34 -10.46
CA PRO A 242 -14.16 7.12 -9.42
C PRO A 242 -15.59 7.27 -9.93
N GLN A 243 -16.51 6.43 -9.43
CA GLN A 243 -17.90 6.40 -9.93
C GLN A 243 -18.58 7.77 -9.81
N ILE A 244 -18.35 8.47 -8.69
CA ILE A 244 -18.91 9.79 -8.49
C ILE A 244 -18.35 10.84 -9.47
N THR A 245 -17.07 10.72 -9.81
CA THR A 245 -16.42 11.58 -10.81
C THR A 245 -17.04 11.37 -12.20
N ALA A 246 -17.22 10.10 -12.58
CA ALA A 246 -17.86 9.74 -13.84
C ALA A 246 -19.32 10.21 -13.91
N LEU A 247 -20.07 10.07 -12.79
CA LEU A 247 -21.45 10.56 -12.67
C LEU A 247 -21.51 12.09 -12.82
N GLU A 248 -20.67 12.82 -12.11
CA GLU A 248 -20.65 14.29 -12.20
C GLU A 248 -20.34 14.77 -13.62
N MET A 249 -19.36 14.16 -14.29
CA MET A 249 -19.07 14.43 -15.71
C MET A 249 -20.30 14.23 -16.59
N ALA A 250 -21.01 13.10 -16.40
CA ALA A 250 -22.16 12.74 -17.23
C ALA A 250 -23.37 13.69 -17.01
N VAL A 251 -23.64 14.08 -15.76
CA VAL A 251 -24.82 14.89 -15.38
C VAL A 251 -24.60 16.37 -15.64
N THR A 252 -23.40 16.88 -15.37
CA THR A 252 -23.12 18.33 -15.41
C THR A 252 -22.42 18.78 -16.67
N GLY A 253 -21.80 17.86 -17.42
CA GLY A 253 -20.93 18.20 -18.55
C GLY A 253 -19.60 18.82 -18.16
N ARG A 254 -19.29 18.94 -16.86
CA ARG A 254 -18.01 19.47 -16.36
C ARG A 254 -16.84 18.60 -16.82
N LYS A 255 -15.69 19.24 -17.02
CA LYS A 255 -14.44 18.57 -17.40
C LYS A 255 -13.28 18.88 -16.44
N ASP A 256 -13.51 19.74 -15.49
CA ASP A 256 -12.54 20.21 -14.49
C ASP A 256 -13.19 20.36 -13.12
N ASN A 257 -12.36 20.39 -12.09
CA ASN A 257 -12.78 20.55 -10.68
C ASN A 257 -13.92 19.58 -10.31
N LEU A 258 -13.77 18.32 -10.64
CA LEU A 258 -14.76 17.28 -10.36
C LEU A 258 -14.61 16.76 -8.93
N CYS A 259 -15.71 16.24 -8.40
CA CYS A 259 -15.69 15.57 -7.11
C CYS A 259 -14.98 14.21 -7.23
N LEU A 260 -14.13 13.91 -6.27
CA LEU A 260 -13.46 12.63 -6.17
C LEU A 260 -14.11 11.71 -5.13
N SER A 261 -14.98 12.25 -4.28
CA SER A 261 -15.73 11.49 -3.28
C SER A 261 -17.22 11.81 -3.30
N VAL A 262 -18.02 10.87 -2.80
CA VAL A 262 -19.47 11.09 -2.60
C VAL A 262 -19.72 12.26 -1.65
N ASN A 263 -18.91 12.39 -0.61
CA ASN A 263 -19.03 13.48 0.36
C ASN A 263 -18.81 14.86 -0.28
N ASP A 264 -17.85 14.98 -1.20
CA ASP A 264 -17.59 16.24 -1.92
C ASP A 264 -18.75 16.57 -2.86
N PHE A 265 -19.31 15.57 -3.52
CA PHE A 265 -20.47 15.72 -4.38
C PHE A 265 -21.70 16.17 -3.59
N VAL A 266 -21.98 15.51 -2.47
CA VAL A 266 -23.10 15.89 -1.59
C VAL A 266 -22.93 17.32 -1.09
N LYS A 267 -21.76 17.71 -0.57
CA LYS A 267 -21.46 19.08 -0.13
C LYS A 267 -21.66 20.12 -1.24
N ARG A 268 -21.33 19.78 -2.48
CA ARG A 268 -21.42 20.69 -3.64
C ARG A 268 -22.83 20.85 -4.14
N TYR A 269 -23.67 19.81 -4.09
CA TYR A 269 -24.98 19.79 -4.74
C TYR A 269 -26.16 19.64 -3.78
N SER A 270 -25.95 19.36 -2.48
CA SER A 270 -27.01 19.46 -1.47
C SER A 270 -27.31 20.93 -1.19
N LYS A 271 -28.56 21.28 -1.37
CA LYS A 271 -29.08 22.64 -1.01
C LYS A 271 -29.41 22.71 0.46
#